data_c20d2ffde2677b1e6979afac50c45331
#
_entry.id   c20d2ffde2677b1e6979afac50c45331
#
_cell.length_a   1.000
_cell.length_b   1.000
_cell.length_c   1.000
_cell.angle_alpha   90.00
_cell.angle_beta   90.00
_cell.angle_gamma   90.00
#
_symmetry.space_group_name_H-M   'P 1'
#
loop_
_entity.id
_entity.type
_entity.pdbx_description
1 polymer ?
#
loop_
_entity_poly.entity_id
_entity_poly.type
_entity_poly.pdbx_seq_one_letter_code
_entity_poly.pdbx_strand_id
1 'polypeptide(L)'
;MALHYDGEVKITKVAGMSPMMNNGYLITCPETNECILIDTPGEPEKLLGVITDENIKAILITHNHGDHLAGFGEITGKVDAPVGISPADAHALPRPPEIDLTDGKIIKFGNQELQVLNTPGHTDGASCFLVGKHLFSGDTLFPGGPGKSRSPEAFTQLLNSITRKLLPLSDDTNV
;
A
#
# COMPACT_ATOMS: atom_id res chain seq x y z
N MET A 1 -12.56 -11.79 -5.32
CA MET A 1 -11.15 -12.03 -5.63
C MET A 1 -10.98 -11.90 -7.14
N ALA A 2 -10.11 -11.06 -7.63
CA ALA A 2 -9.79 -10.98 -9.04
C ALA A 2 -8.28 -10.78 -9.23
N LEU A 3 -7.67 -11.61 -10.06
CA LEU A 3 -6.43 -11.25 -10.73
C LEU A 3 -6.71 -9.95 -11.47
N HIS A 4 -5.99 -8.88 -11.10
CA HIS A 4 -6.21 -7.54 -11.65
C HIS A 4 -5.27 -7.26 -12.82
N TYR A 5 -4.04 -7.77 -12.75
CA TYR A 5 -3.01 -7.64 -13.78
C TYR A 5 -2.09 -8.86 -13.76
N ASP A 6 -1.69 -9.31 -14.94
CA ASP A 6 -0.75 -10.42 -15.16
C ASP A 6 0.22 -10.03 -16.28
N GLY A 7 1.43 -9.68 -15.90
CA GLY A 7 2.47 -9.17 -16.80
C GLY A 7 3.83 -9.19 -16.13
N GLU A 8 4.56 -8.06 -16.15
CA GLU A 8 5.86 -7.92 -15.47
C GLU A 8 5.77 -8.19 -13.96
N VAL A 9 4.64 -7.84 -13.36
CA VAL A 9 4.23 -8.26 -12.02
C VAL A 9 2.83 -8.85 -12.09
N LYS A 10 2.48 -9.73 -11.18
CA LYS A 10 1.12 -10.20 -10.97
C LYS A 10 0.49 -9.40 -9.84
N ILE A 11 -0.65 -8.76 -10.09
CA ILE A 11 -1.38 -7.99 -9.08
C ILE A 11 -2.71 -8.68 -8.79
N THR A 12 -2.87 -9.15 -7.56
CA THR A 12 -4.12 -9.68 -7.04
C THR A 12 -4.77 -8.62 -6.16
N LYS A 13 -5.93 -8.11 -6.59
CA LYS A 13 -6.74 -7.14 -5.83
C LYS A 13 -7.83 -7.87 -5.05
N VAL A 14 -7.88 -7.67 -3.76
CA VAL A 14 -8.99 -8.05 -2.90
C VAL A 14 -9.77 -6.79 -2.57
N ALA A 15 -10.92 -6.64 -3.23
CA ALA A 15 -11.71 -5.40 -3.17
C ALA A 15 -12.89 -5.51 -2.21
N GLY A 16 -13.40 -4.36 -1.77
CA GLY A 16 -14.62 -4.26 -0.99
C GLY A 16 -14.52 -4.82 0.42
N MET A 17 -13.37 -4.69 1.04
CA MET A 17 -13.12 -5.17 2.40
C MET A 17 -13.65 -4.18 3.44
N SER A 18 -14.14 -4.71 4.56
CA SER A 18 -14.67 -3.92 5.68
C SER A 18 -13.58 -3.04 6.33
N PRO A 19 -13.98 -1.97 7.03
CA PRO A 19 -15.35 -1.45 7.15
C PRO A 19 -15.73 -0.47 6.04
N MET A 20 -14.78 0.04 5.25
CA MET A 20 -14.95 1.18 4.33
C MET A 20 -14.85 0.80 2.85
N MET A 21 -15.09 -0.46 2.50
CA MET A 21 -14.94 -0.97 1.12
C MET A 21 -13.51 -0.87 0.60
N ASN A 22 -12.53 -1.01 1.47
CA ASN A 22 -11.11 -0.89 1.16
C ASN A 22 -10.62 -1.99 0.23
N ASN A 23 -9.46 -1.77 -0.34
CA ASN A 23 -8.75 -2.77 -1.15
C ASN A 23 -7.47 -3.18 -0.43
N GLY A 24 -7.16 -4.48 -0.46
CA GLY A 24 -5.84 -5.01 -0.17
C GLY A 24 -5.24 -5.56 -1.46
N TYR A 25 -3.91 -5.50 -1.57
CA TYR A 25 -3.22 -5.95 -2.78
C TYR A 25 -2.09 -6.91 -2.46
N LEU A 26 -2.01 -7.99 -3.24
CA LEU A 26 -0.85 -8.87 -3.28
C LEU A 26 -0.14 -8.66 -4.61
N ILE A 27 1.12 -8.20 -4.56
CA ILE A 27 1.95 -7.95 -5.74
C ILE A 27 3.03 -9.01 -5.75
N THR A 28 3.05 -9.84 -6.78
CA THR A 28 3.94 -11.00 -6.90
C THR A 28 4.89 -10.84 -8.07
N CYS A 29 6.16 -11.13 -7.85
CA CYS A 29 7.16 -11.32 -8.92
C CYS A 29 6.92 -12.70 -9.57
N PRO A 30 6.58 -12.78 -10.87
CA PRO A 30 6.22 -14.06 -11.48
C PRO A 30 7.36 -15.09 -11.51
N GLU A 31 8.61 -14.61 -11.60
CA GLU A 31 9.76 -15.50 -11.72
C GLU A 31 10.20 -16.13 -10.40
N THR A 32 10.01 -15.42 -9.28
CA THR A 32 10.53 -15.88 -7.97
C THR A 32 9.45 -16.23 -6.97
N ASN A 33 8.19 -15.90 -7.27
CA ASN A 33 7.05 -15.99 -6.37
C ASN A 33 7.23 -15.19 -5.05
N GLU A 34 8.18 -14.26 -5.02
CA GLU A 34 8.31 -13.29 -3.95
C GLU A 34 7.27 -12.19 -4.10
N CYS A 35 6.67 -11.73 -2.99
CA CYS A 35 5.58 -10.79 -3.06
C CYS A 35 5.56 -9.77 -1.93
N ILE A 36 4.81 -8.70 -2.17
CA ILE A 36 4.51 -7.64 -1.22
C ILE A 36 2.99 -7.63 -0.98
N LEU A 37 2.60 -7.57 0.28
CA LEU A 37 1.22 -7.31 0.67
C LEU A 37 1.05 -5.82 0.98
N ILE A 38 0.03 -5.17 0.41
CA ILE A 38 -0.29 -3.76 0.68
C ILE A 38 -1.63 -3.68 1.40
N ASP A 39 -1.61 -3.05 2.58
CA ASP A 39 -2.69 -2.87 3.54
C ASP A 39 -3.31 -4.17 4.06
N THR A 40 -3.90 -4.05 5.23
CA THR A 40 -4.52 -5.16 5.97
C THR A 40 -5.92 -4.76 6.48
N PRO A 41 -6.87 -4.47 5.57
CA PRO A 41 -8.24 -4.11 5.96
C PRO A 41 -8.93 -5.24 6.73
N GLY A 42 -10.15 -4.98 7.19
CA GLY A 42 -11.01 -5.99 7.82
C GLY A 42 -11.33 -7.15 6.87
N GLU A 43 -11.88 -8.23 7.40
CA GLU A 43 -12.10 -9.50 6.69
C GLU A 43 -10.77 -10.13 6.22
N PRO A 44 -9.77 -10.28 7.14
CA PRO A 44 -8.41 -10.74 6.80
C PRO A 44 -8.39 -12.12 6.12
N GLU A 45 -9.41 -12.95 6.31
CA GLU A 45 -9.57 -14.24 5.64
C GLU A 45 -9.62 -14.12 4.11
N LYS A 46 -10.09 -12.98 3.57
CA LYS A 46 -10.09 -12.73 2.13
C LYS A 46 -8.67 -12.55 1.59
N LEU A 47 -7.81 -11.81 2.32
CA LEU A 47 -6.39 -11.66 1.97
C LEU A 47 -5.62 -12.95 2.18
N LEU A 48 -5.82 -13.61 3.32
CA LEU A 48 -5.18 -14.91 3.61
C LEU A 48 -5.56 -15.97 2.58
N GLY A 49 -6.79 -15.92 2.07
CA GLY A 49 -7.26 -16.85 1.04
C GLY A 49 -6.62 -16.66 -0.35
N VAL A 50 -5.92 -15.55 -0.59
CA VAL A 50 -5.14 -15.34 -1.83
C VAL A 50 -3.65 -15.57 -1.65
N ILE A 51 -3.18 -15.68 -0.40
CA ILE A 51 -1.79 -16.04 -0.05
C ILE A 51 -1.77 -17.56 0.07
N THR A 52 -1.28 -18.25 -0.94
CA THR A 52 -1.25 -19.72 -0.96
C THR A 52 0.18 -20.25 -0.76
N ASP A 53 1.02 -20.04 -1.76
CA ASP A 53 2.41 -20.55 -1.79
C ASP A 53 3.41 -19.40 -1.99
N GLU A 54 2.96 -18.15 -1.85
CA GLU A 54 3.76 -16.95 -2.05
C GLU A 54 4.72 -16.72 -0.87
N ASN A 55 5.91 -16.21 -1.20
CA ASN A 55 6.91 -15.77 -0.24
C ASN A 55 6.75 -14.28 0.04
N ILE A 56 6.01 -13.93 1.10
CA ILE A 56 5.77 -12.52 1.47
C ILE A 56 7.07 -11.90 1.99
N LYS A 57 7.61 -10.93 1.27
CA LYS A 57 8.84 -10.21 1.62
C LYS A 57 8.59 -9.03 2.55
N ALA A 58 7.42 -8.42 2.46
CA ALA A 58 6.99 -7.35 3.35
C ALA A 58 5.46 -7.16 3.33
N ILE A 59 4.95 -6.65 4.44
CA ILE A 59 3.60 -6.09 4.56
C ILE A 59 3.76 -4.58 4.65
N LEU A 60 3.27 -3.84 3.66
CA LEU A 60 3.40 -2.38 3.59
C LEU A 60 2.05 -1.73 3.86
N ILE A 61 2.05 -0.77 4.76
CA ILE A 61 0.86 -0.02 5.16
C ILE A 61 0.93 1.38 4.55
N THR A 62 -0.12 1.75 3.81
CA THR A 62 -0.17 3.05 3.13
C THR A 62 -0.26 4.21 4.12
N HIS A 63 -1.04 4.06 5.20
CA HIS A 63 -1.23 5.09 6.22
C HIS A 63 -1.90 4.55 7.50
N ASN A 64 -2.05 5.40 8.51
CA ASN A 64 -2.40 5.02 9.88
C ASN A 64 -3.90 4.83 10.18
N HIS A 65 -4.81 4.93 9.22
CA HIS A 65 -6.23 4.78 9.52
C HIS A 65 -6.62 3.34 9.85
N GLY A 66 -7.49 3.21 10.86
CA GLY A 66 -7.86 1.92 11.43
C GLY A 66 -8.53 0.96 10.45
N ASP A 67 -9.21 1.47 9.44
CA ASP A 67 -9.83 0.66 8.39
C ASP A 67 -8.81 -0.03 7.46
N HIS A 68 -7.61 0.55 7.29
CA HIS A 68 -6.47 -0.08 6.59
C HIS A 68 -5.70 -1.06 7.49
N LEU A 69 -5.95 -1.04 8.79
CA LEU A 69 -5.28 -1.86 9.81
C LEU A 69 -6.22 -2.85 10.51
N ALA A 70 -7.50 -2.90 10.13
CA ALA A 70 -8.51 -3.67 10.86
C ALA A 70 -8.22 -5.17 10.94
N GLY A 71 -7.55 -5.75 9.93
CA GLY A 71 -7.10 -7.14 9.90
C GLY A 71 -5.63 -7.35 10.32
N PHE A 72 -4.92 -6.29 10.70
CA PHE A 72 -3.47 -6.31 10.93
C PHE A 72 -3.01 -7.42 11.88
N GLY A 73 -3.65 -7.55 13.04
CA GLY A 73 -3.26 -8.53 14.05
C GLY A 73 -3.42 -9.98 13.56
N GLU A 74 -4.49 -10.26 12.79
CA GLU A 74 -4.70 -11.61 12.26
C GLU A 74 -3.76 -11.92 11.09
N ILE A 75 -3.52 -10.96 10.20
CA ILE A 75 -2.57 -11.12 9.08
C ILE A 75 -1.16 -11.36 9.62
N THR A 76 -0.65 -10.48 10.50
CA THR A 76 0.71 -10.60 11.05
C THR A 76 0.88 -11.78 12.01
N GLY A 77 -0.21 -12.33 12.53
CA GLY A 77 -0.20 -13.57 13.30
C GLY A 77 -0.05 -14.84 12.44
N LYS A 78 -0.31 -14.76 11.14
CA LYS A 78 -0.27 -15.90 10.19
C LYS A 78 0.79 -15.74 9.11
N VAL A 79 1.19 -14.50 8.80
CA VAL A 79 2.18 -14.16 7.78
C VAL A 79 3.42 -13.63 8.49
N ASP A 80 4.51 -14.41 8.43
CA ASP A 80 5.81 -14.02 9.01
C ASP A 80 6.59 -13.18 7.99
N ALA A 81 6.35 -11.86 8.03
CA ALA A 81 7.02 -10.92 7.14
C ALA A 81 7.23 -9.58 7.87
N PRO A 82 8.31 -8.83 7.55
CA PRO A 82 8.55 -7.52 8.12
C PRO A 82 7.45 -6.53 7.69
N VAL A 83 7.04 -5.70 8.65
CA VAL A 83 6.02 -4.66 8.44
C VAL A 83 6.69 -3.32 8.17
N GLY A 84 6.21 -2.62 7.14
CA GLY A 84 6.62 -1.27 6.80
C GLY A 84 5.47 -0.27 6.87
N ILE A 85 5.75 0.89 7.45
CA ILE A 85 4.90 2.08 7.46
C ILE A 85 5.80 3.32 7.53
N SER A 86 5.28 4.47 7.11
CA SER A 86 5.97 5.75 7.30
C SER A 86 6.21 6.03 8.79
N PRO A 87 7.41 6.53 9.19
CA PRO A 87 7.68 6.89 10.59
C PRO A 87 6.66 7.85 11.19
N ALA A 88 6.08 8.77 10.41
CA ALA A 88 5.06 9.70 10.88
C ALA A 88 3.74 9.00 11.28
N ASP A 89 3.45 7.85 10.68
CA ASP A 89 2.24 7.06 10.95
C ASP A 89 2.50 5.80 11.80
N ALA A 90 3.76 5.53 12.17
CA ALA A 90 4.16 4.30 12.88
C ALA A 90 3.48 4.12 14.25
N HIS A 91 3.01 5.22 14.86
CA HIS A 91 2.30 5.20 16.13
C HIS A 91 0.98 4.41 16.12
N ALA A 92 0.42 4.13 14.95
CA ALA A 92 -0.80 3.33 14.81
C ALA A 92 -0.54 1.81 14.94
N LEU A 93 0.70 1.38 14.80
CA LEU A 93 1.04 -0.03 14.94
C LEU A 93 1.20 -0.42 16.42
N PRO A 94 0.84 -1.66 16.80
CA PRO A 94 0.99 -2.14 18.17
C PRO A 94 2.45 -2.40 18.56
N ARG A 95 3.37 -2.40 17.58
CA ARG A 95 4.82 -2.58 17.74
C ARG A 95 5.57 -1.73 16.71
N PRO A 96 6.83 -1.35 16.95
CA PRO A 96 7.62 -0.64 15.96
C PRO A 96 7.69 -1.40 14.63
N PRO A 97 7.60 -0.71 13.48
CA PRO A 97 7.78 -1.34 12.18
C PRO A 97 9.23 -1.81 12.02
N GLU A 98 9.42 -2.87 11.24
CA GLU A 98 10.75 -3.33 10.84
C GLU A 98 11.31 -2.57 9.64
N ILE A 99 10.43 -1.90 8.88
CA ILE A 99 10.80 -1.13 7.70
C ILE A 99 10.25 0.29 7.82
N ASP A 100 11.14 1.28 7.95
CA ASP A 100 10.77 2.69 7.85
C ASP A 100 10.53 3.06 6.38
N LEU A 101 9.29 3.40 6.01
CA LEU A 101 8.93 3.81 4.66
C LEU A 101 9.23 5.30 4.46
N THR A 102 10.50 5.61 4.19
CA THR A 102 10.94 6.96 3.84
C THR A 102 10.78 7.23 2.35
N ASP A 103 10.65 8.52 1.98
CA ASP A 103 10.48 8.94 0.60
C ASP A 103 11.63 8.47 -0.31
N GLY A 104 11.30 7.91 -1.45
CA GLY A 104 12.26 7.36 -2.42
C GLY A 104 12.88 6.02 -2.06
N LYS A 105 12.51 5.43 -0.92
CA LYS A 105 13.01 4.10 -0.54
C LYS A 105 12.59 3.05 -1.57
N ILE A 106 13.53 2.17 -1.91
CA ILE A 106 13.29 1.02 -2.79
C ILE A 106 13.19 -0.25 -1.95
N ILE A 107 12.14 -1.00 -2.17
CA ILE A 107 11.94 -2.33 -1.57
C ILE A 107 11.99 -3.35 -2.71
N LYS A 108 12.91 -4.33 -2.58
CA LYS A 108 13.10 -5.38 -3.59
C LYS A 108 12.32 -6.64 -3.23
N PHE A 109 11.73 -7.25 -4.25
CA PHE A 109 11.09 -8.56 -4.15
C PHE A 109 11.28 -9.29 -5.49
N GLY A 110 12.00 -10.39 -5.45
CA GLY A 110 12.50 -11.05 -6.65
C GLY A 110 13.38 -10.13 -7.48
N ASN A 111 13.07 -10.04 -8.76
CA ASN A 111 13.71 -9.10 -9.70
C ASN A 111 12.93 -7.79 -9.87
N GLN A 112 11.94 -7.54 -9.01
CA GLN A 112 11.10 -6.36 -9.02
C GLN A 112 11.54 -5.35 -7.95
N GLU A 113 11.20 -4.08 -8.19
CA GLU A 113 11.44 -2.97 -7.28
C GLU A 113 10.14 -2.19 -7.02
N LEU A 114 9.85 -1.95 -5.76
CA LEU A 114 8.78 -1.07 -5.32
C LEU A 114 9.39 0.21 -4.78
N GLN A 115 9.00 1.36 -5.35
CA GLN A 115 9.39 2.67 -4.86
C GLN A 115 8.34 3.25 -3.91
N VAL A 116 8.79 3.75 -2.76
CA VAL A 116 7.96 4.48 -1.80
C VAL A 116 7.91 5.96 -2.19
N LEU A 117 6.70 6.50 -2.30
CA LEU A 117 6.44 7.92 -2.51
C LEU A 117 5.65 8.43 -1.31
N ASN A 118 6.29 9.14 -0.37
CA ASN A 118 5.54 9.75 0.73
C ASN A 118 4.69 10.90 0.20
N THR A 119 3.40 10.82 0.45
CA THR A 119 2.36 11.75 -0.05
C THR A 119 1.52 12.31 1.09
N PRO A 120 2.14 13.07 2.03
CA PRO A 120 1.43 13.58 3.19
C PRO A 120 0.27 14.49 2.82
N GLY A 121 -0.75 14.53 3.71
CA GLY A 121 -1.91 15.40 3.59
C GLY A 121 -3.24 14.70 3.89
N HIS A 122 -3.42 13.42 3.53
CA HIS A 122 -4.50 12.59 4.06
C HIS A 122 -4.18 12.20 5.52
N THR A 123 -3.00 11.62 5.74
CA THR A 123 -2.30 11.56 7.03
C THR A 123 -0.92 12.20 6.90
N ASP A 124 -0.20 12.37 8.01
CA ASP A 124 1.14 12.94 7.99
C ASP A 124 2.17 11.98 7.38
N GLY A 125 1.89 10.67 7.43
CA GLY A 125 2.74 9.60 6.91
C GLY A 125 2.18 8.89 5.69
N ALA A 126 1.11 9.41 5.06
CA ALA A 126 0.53 8.77 3.87
C ALA A 126 1.59 8.51 2.81
N SER A 127 1.55 7.31 2.23
CA SER A 127 2.52 6.82 1.25
C SER A 127 1.82 6.12 0.11
N CYS A 128 2.28 6.39 -1.10
CA CYS A 128 1.95 5.63 -2.30
C CYS A 128 3.10 4.68 -2.64
N PHE A 129 2.80 3.62 -3.36
CA PHE A 129 3.79 2.63 -3.79
C PHE A 129 3.74 2.48 -5.30
N LEU A 130 4.90 2.61 -5.95
CA LEU A 130 5.04 2.47 -7.40
C LEU A 130 5.84 1.22 -7.75
N VAL A 131 5.25 0.36 -8.58
CA VAL A 131 5.92 -0.83 -9.14
C VAL A 131 5.75 -0.81 -10.65
N GLY A 132 6.84 -0.66 -11.39
CA GLY A 132 6.77 -0.43 -12.83
C GLY A 132 5.85 0.75 -13.15
N LYS A 133 4.74 0.50 -13.83
CA LYS A 133 3.71 1.50 -14.15
C LYS A 133 2.46 1.44 -13.24
N HIS A 134 2.48 0.70 -12.17
CA HIS A 134 1.34 0.53 -11.27
C HIS A 134 1.54 1.31 -9.99
N LEU A 135 0.64 2.26 -9.72
CA LEU A 135 0.64 3.11 -8.53
C LEU A 135 -0.46 2.67 -7.57
N PHE A 136 -0.08 2.28 -6.37
CA PHE A 136 -0.99 2.00 -5.26
C PHE A 136 -1.07 3.26 -4.40
N SER A 137 -2.14 4.03 -4.58
CA SER A 137 -2.25 5.40 -4.05
C SER A 137 -2.77 5.47 -2.61
N GLY A 138 -3.24 4.37 -2.03
CA GLY A 138 -3.97 4.42 -0.76
C GLY A 138 -5.07 5.49 -0.83
N ASP A 139 -5.18 6.29 0.22
CA ASP A 139 -6.16 7.38 0.31
C ASP A 139 -5.63 8.75 -0.13
N THR A 140 -4.51 8.76 -0.88
CA THR A 140 -3.98 9.99 -1.47
C THR A 140 -4.79 10.43 -2.68
N LEU A 141 -5.10 9.48 -3.60
CA LEU A 141 -5.79 9.77 -4.85
C LEU A 141 -6.78 8.65 -5.18
N PHE A 142 -8.02 9.03 -5.49
CA PHE A 142 -9.10 8.14 -5.92
C PHE A 142 -9.56 8.46 -7.35
N PRO A 143 -10.28 7.55 -8.01
CA PRO A 143 -11.05 7.92 -9.20
C PRO A 143 -12.01 9.07 -8.86
N GLY A 144 -11.78 10.24 -9.44
CA GLY A 144 -12.59 11.44 -9.22
C GLY A 144 -11.96 12.52 -8.34
N GLY A 145 -10.84 12.26 -7.67
CA GLY A 145 -10.13 13.32 -6.96
C GLY A 145 -9.28 12.90 -5.76
N PRO A 146 -8.75 13.88 -5.04
CA PRO A 146 -7.92 13.64 -3.86
C PRO A 146 -8.72 13.05 -2.69
N GLY A 147 -8.03 12.36 -1.81
CA GLY A 147 -8.58 11.88 -0.57
C GLY A 147 -9.00 12.99 0.40
N LYS A 148 -9.68 12.60 1.46
CA LYS A 148 -10.11 13.52 2.51
C LYS A 148 -8.91 14.02 3.32
N SER A 149 -8.94 15.27 3.76
CA SER A 149 -7.95 15.86 4.66
C SER A 149 -8.62 16.45 5.89
N ARG A 150 -7.89 16.52 6.99
CA ARG A 150 -8.39 16.99 8.31
C ARG A 150 -8.45 18.51 8.46
N SER A 151 -7.77 19.27 7.59
CA SER A 151 -7.73 20.73 7.60
C SER A 151 -7.42 21.30 6.22
N PRO A 152 -7.64 22.62 5.98
CA PRO A 152 -7.24 23.28 4.74
C PRO A 152 -5.73 23.19 4.46
N GLU A 153 -4.88 23.24 5.51
CA GLU A 153 -3.43 23.11 5.40
C GLU A 153 -3.04 21.69 4.95
N ALA A 154 -3.64 20.68 5.58
CA ALA A 154 -3.44 19.28 5.20
C ALA A 154 -3.94 19.01 3.78
N PHE A 155 -5.05 19.64 3.35
CA PHE A 155 -5.52 19.56 1.98
C PHE A 155 -4.55 20.20 0.99
N THR A 156 -3.99 21.36 1.33
CA THR A 156 -2.96 22.00 0.52
C THR A 156 -1.72 21.10 0.40
N GLN A 157 -1.33 20.44 1.49
CA GLN A 157 -0.23 19.48 1.49
C GLN A 157 -0.52 18.27 0.58
N LEU A 158 -1.75 17.72 0.66
CA LEU A 158 -2.19 16.61 -0.20
C LEU A 158 -2.14 17.00 -1.68
N LEU A 159 -2.65 18.18 -2.05
CA LEU A 159 -2.59 18.70 -3.42
C LEU A 159 -1.13 18.84 -3.89
N ASN A 160 -0.24 19.35 -3.04
CA ASN A 160 1.18 19.44 -3.34
C ASN A 160 1.82 18.06 -3.53
N SER A 161 1.45 17.07 -2.72
CA SER A 161 1.91 15.68 -2.88
C SER A 161 1.48 15.11 -4.23
N ILE A 162 0.21 15.26 -4.59
CA ILE A 162 -0.31 14.80 -5.88
C ILE A 162 0.39 15.51 -7.05
N THR A 163 0.41 16.85 -7.03
CA THR A 163 0.93 17.62 -8.18
C THR A 163 2.42 17.49 -8.40
N ARG A 164 3.20 17.27 -7.33
CA ARG A 164 4.66 17.19 -7.43
C ARG A 164 5.20 15.79 -7.57
N LYS A 165 4.45 14.77 -7.12
CA LYS A 165 4.94 13.38 -7.09
C LYS A 165 4.14 12.42 -7.96
N LEU A 166 2.82 12.60 -8.06
CA LEU A 166 2.00 11.66 -8.80
C LEU A 166 1.74 12.12 -10.24
N LEU A 167 1.36 13.40 -10.45
CA LEU A 167 1.12 13.91 -11.80
C LEU A 167 2.36 13.93 -12.71
N PRO A 168 3.62 14.04 -12.22
CA PRO A 168 4.79 13.91 -13.08
C PRO A 168 5.16 12.47 -13.46
N LEU A 169 4.48 11.45 -12.94
CA LEU A 169 4.69 10.07 -13.38
C LEU A 169 4.30 9.90 -14.85
N SER A 170 4.72 8.79 -15.44
CA SER A 170 4.42 8.52 -16.85
C SER A 170 2.92 8.49 -17.14
N ASP A 171 2.50 8.98 -18.31
CA ASP A 171 1.09 9.04 -18.74
C ASP A 171 0.43 7.64 -18.83
N ASP A 172 1.22 6.57 -18.90
CA ASP A 172 0.75 5.19 -18.88
C ASP A 172 0.68 4.58 -17.47
N THR A 173 0.87 5.40 -16.41
CA THR A 173 0.75 4.95 -15.03
C THR A 173 -0.71 4.60 -14.69
N ASN A 174 -0.91 3.35 -14.25
CA ASN A 174 -2.21 2.86 -13.76
C ASN A 174 -2.32 3.17 -12.24
N VAL A 175 -3.42 3.77 -11.83
CA VAL A 175 -3.71 4.12 -10.43
C VAL A 175 -4.83 3.24 -9.89
#